data_0757e3bcd00f80a2fe5720ab4c251d0f
#
_entry.id   0757e3bcd00f80a2fe5720ab4c251d0f
#
_cell.length_a   1.000
_cell.length_b   1.000
_cell.length_c   1.000
_cell.angle_alpha   90.00
_cell.angle_beta   90.00
_cell.angle_gamma   90.00
#
_symmetry.space_group_name_H-M   'P 1'
#
loop_
_entity.id
_entity.type
_entity.pdbx_description
1 polymer ?
#
loop_
_entity_poly.entity_id
_entity_poly.type
_entity_poly.pdbx_seq_one_letter_code
_entity_poly.pdbx_strand_id
1 'polypeptide(L)'
;MPRYAAFLRGVMPTNCKMPALKAAFEAAGFTGVKTVLGSGNVVFDARSSSEAVLQQQAEAAMQDQLGQAFLTIVRPIEQLRKLLASDPYKPFNVRPTAKRIVTFLRGQPKAKIKLPIELDGARILAMKGGEIFSAYLPNPKGPVFMTLIQKTFGKDLTTRTWDTVAKVAR
;
A
#
# COMPACT_ATOMS: atom_id res chain seq x y z
N MET A 1 -18.99 -11.72 -5.01
CA MET A 1 -18.45 -10.67 -4.12
C MET A 1 -17.17 -10.11 -4.71
N PRO A 2 -16.98 -8.80 -4.69
CA PRO A 2 -15.73 -8.24 -5.16
C PRO A 2 -14.57 -8.64 -4.25
N ARG A 3 -13.38 -8.67 -4.85
CA ARG A 3 -12.15 -8.99 -4.14
C ARG A 3 -11.33 -7.72 -3.91
N TYR A 4 -10.76 -7.60 -2.73
CA TYR A 4 -10.03 -6.43 -2.28
C TYR A 4 -8.63 -6.82 -1.80
N ALA A 5 -7.74 -5.85 -1.82
CA ALA A 5 -6.44 -5.94 -1.17
C ALA A 5 -6.36 -4.90 -0.06
N ALA A 6 -5.83 -5.30 1.09
CA ALA A 6 -5.50 -4.40 2.18
C ALA A 6 -3.98 -4.32 2.31
N PHE A 7 -3.47 -3.10 2.35
CA PHE A 7 -2.06 -2.81 2.59
C PHE A 7 -1.95 -2.18 3.97
N LEU A 8 -1.23 -2.84 4.87
CA LEU A 8 -1.09 -2.41 6.25
C LEU A 8 0.27 -1.75 6.48
N ARG A 9 0.29 -0.70 7.28
CA ARG A 9 1.51 0.00 7.64
C ARG A 9 2.10 -0.56 8.93
N GLY A 10 3.40 -0.88 8.91
CA GLY A 10 4.14 -1.22 10.11
C GLY A 10 4.07 -2.67 10.55
N VAL A 11 3.55 -3.57 9.72
CA VAL A 11 3.54 -5.00 10.02
C VAL A 11 4.94 -5.58 9.82
N MET A 12 5.41 -6.29 10.85
CA MET A 12 6.70 -6.98 10.84
C MET A 12 6.54 -8.37 11.46
N PRO A 13 7.45 -9.33 11.16
CA PRO A 13 7.38 -10.67 11.77
C PRO A 13 7.40 -10.65 13.30
N THR A 14 7.97 -9.60 13.89
CA THR A 14 8.11 -9.45 15.34
C THR A 14 6.87 -8.92 16.03
N ASN A 15 5.96 -8.25 15.31
CA ASN A 15 4.78 -7.63 15.93
C ASN A 15 3.44 -8.22 15.45
N CYS A 16 3.44 -9.03 14.41
CA CYS A 16 2.21 -9.65 13.92
C CYS A 16 2.52 -10.91 13.11
N LYS A 17 1.97 -12.04 13.56
CA LYS A 17 2.09 -13.30 12.82
C LYS A 17 1.02 -13.39 11.75
N MET A 18 1.35 -13.95 10.59
CA MET A 18 0.43 -14.03 9.45
C MET A 18 -0.85 -14.82 9.75
N PRO A 19 -0.82 -15.98 10.46
CA PRO A 19 -2.07 -16.67 10.84
C PRO A 19 -2.97 -15.82 11.73
N ALA A 20 -2.41 -15.04 12.65
CA ALA A 20 -3.19 -14.15 13.52
C ALA A 20 -3.81 -12.99 12.73
N LEU A 21 -3.08 -12.44 11.78
CA LEU A 21 -3.58 -11.39 10.89
C LEU A 21 -4.73 -11.91 10.03
N LYS A 22 -4.58 -13.10 9.45
CA LYS A 22 -5.65 -13.75 8.69
C LYS A 22 -6.90 -13.94 9.55
N ALA A 23 -6.75 -14.46 10.76
CA ALA A 23 -7.86 -14.69 11.67
C ALA A 23 -8.59 -13.39 12.04
N ALA A 24 -7.86 -12.28 12.21
CA ALA A 24 -8.45 -10.98 12.48
C ALA A 24 -9.32 -10.51 11.31
N PHE A 25 -8.86 -10.67 10.08
CA PHE A 25 -9.65 -10.31 8.88
C PHE A 25 -10.88 -11.22 8.74
N GLU A 26 -10.76 -12.51 9.05
CA GLU A 26 -11.90 -13.43 9.07
C GLU A 26 -12.93 -13.01 10.14
N ALA A 27 -12.45 -12.58 11.31
CA ALA A 27 -13.33 -12.07 12.37
C ALA A 27 -14.06 -10.79 11.98
N ALA A 28 -13.54 -10.01 11.04
CA ALA A 28 -14.22 -8.85 10.48
C ALA A 28 -15.40 -9.23 9.58
N GLY A 29 -15.57 -10.51 9.26
CA GLY A 29 -16.62 -11.00 8.38
C GLY A 29 -16.18 -11.19 6.93
N PHE A 30 -14.90 -10.98 6.64
CA PHE A 30 -14.37 -11.18 5.29
C PHE A 30 -14.13 -12.67 5.01
N THR A 31 -14.23 -13.04 3.74
CA THR A 31 -14.04 -14.42 3.29
C THR A 31 -12.91 -14.53 2.28
N GLY A 32 -12.49 -15.74 1.96
CA GLY A 32 -11.40 -15.94 1.01
C GLY A 32 -10.10 -15.23 1.42
N VAL A 33 -9.87 -15.07 2.73
CA VAL A 33 -8.75 -14.30 3.26
C VAL A 33 -7.43 -15.02 3.02
N LYS A 34 -6.47 -14.31 2.46
CA LYS A 34 -5.13 -14.81 2.20
C LYS A 34 -4.10 -13.71 2.44
N THR A 35 -3.07 -14.02 3.23
CA THR A 35 -1.92 -13.12 3.38
C THR A 35 -0.94 -13.33 2.24
N VAL A 36 -0.33 -12.24 1.77
CA VAL A 36 0.65 -12.26 0.68
C VAL A 36 1.94 -11.62 1.19
N LEU A 37 3.00 -12.41 1.30
CA LEU A 37 4.26 -12.00 1.91
C LEU A 37 4.09 -11.64 3.39
N GLY A 38 5.19 -11.29 4.06
CA GLY A 38 5.16 -10.99 5.50
C GLY A 38 5.04 -9.52 5.86
N SER A 39 4.79 -8.64 4.90
CA SER A 39 4.83 -7.18 5.08
C SER A 39 3.45 -6.53 5.27
N GLY A 40 2.41 -7.32 5.53
CA GLY A 40 1.08 -6.77 5.79
C GLY A 40 0.25 -6.57 4.55
N ASN A 41 0.20 -7.56 3.69
CA ASN A 41 -0.67 -7.58 2.51
C ASN A 41 -1.72 -8.67 2.70
N VAL A 42 -2.99 -8.31 2.65
CA VAL A 42 -4.09 -9.26 2.82
C VAL A 42 -5.06 -9.10 1.66
N VAL A 43 -5.41 -10.19 1.00
CA VAL A 43 -6.46 -10.20 -0.01
C VAL A 43 -7.69 -10.91 0.56
N PHE A 44 -8.88 -10.43 0.21
CA PHE A 44 -10.12 -10.93 0.78
C PHE A 44 -11.32 -10.61 -0.10
N ASP A 45 -12.39 -11.34 0.10
CA ASP A 45 -13.68 -11.09 -0.53
C ASP A 45 -14.62 -10.43 0.50
N ALA A 46 -15.39 -9.45 0.06
CA ALA A 46 -16.36 -8.76 0.89
C ALA A 46 -17.50 -8.26 0.02
N ARG A 47 -18.64 -7.96 0.65
CA ARG A 47 -19.72 -7.25 -0.04
C ARG A 47 -19.20 -5.90 -0.53
N SER A 48 -19.70 -5.48 -1.69
CA SER A 48 -19.32 -4.19 -2.26
C SER A 48 -19.57 -3.08 -1.23
N SER A 49 -18.49 -2.36 -0.88
CA SER A 49 -18.50 -1.30 0.12
C SER A 49 -17.43 -0.28 -0.24
N SER A 50 -17.50 0.90 0.36
CA SER A 50 -16.45 1.90 0.19
C SER A 50 -15.14 1.42 0.85
N GLU A 51 -14.03 1.90 0.33
CA GLU A 51 -12.71 1.61 0.91
C GLU A 51 -12.65 2.04 2.38
N ALA A 52 -13.22 3.20 2.71
CA ALA A 52 -13.25 3.71 4.07
C ALA A 52 -13.97 2.76 5.04
N VAL A 53 -15.11 2.20 4.64
CA VAL A 53 -15.85 1.26 5.47
C VAL A 53 -15.04 -0.02 5.69
N LEU A 54 -14.46 -0.57 4.64
CA LEU A 54 -13.66 -1.80 4.75
C LEU A 54 -12.40 -1.59 5.59
N GLN A 55 -11.76 -0.43 5.46
CA GLN A 55 -10.61 -0.05 6.29
C GLN A 55 -10.98 -0.01 7.78
N GLN A 56 -12.11 0.61 8.11
CA GLN A 56 -12.60 0.68 9.49
C GLN A 56 -12.94 -0.69 10.06
N GLN A 57 -13.59 -1.54 9.26
CA GLN A 57 -13.92 -2.91 9.68
C GLN A 57 -12.68 -3.73 9.99
N ALA A 58 -11.68 -3.65 9.12
CA ALA A 58 -10.41 -4.35 9.31
C ALA A 58 -9.68 -3.84 10.56
N GLU A 59 -9.60 -2.54 10.74
CA GLU A 59 -8.91 -1.93 11.88
C GLU A 59 -9.60 -2.26 13.21
N ALA A 60 -10.92 -2.23 13.24
CA ALA A 60 -11.68 -2.59 14.44
C ALA A 60 -11.46 -4.06 14.80
N ALA A 61 -11.46 -4.96 13.82
CA ALA A 61 -11.23 -6.37 14.06
C ALA A 61 -9.79 -6.65 14.53
N MET A 62 -8.81 -5.95 13.97
CA MET A 62 -7.42 -6.08 14.43
C MET A 62 -7.26 -5.57 15.87
N GLN A 63 -7.87 -4.45 16.23
CA GLN A 63 -7.83 -3.94 17.60
C GLN A 63 -8.45 -4.94 18.58
N ASP A 64 -9.57 -5.54 18.21
CA ASP A 64 -10.25 -6.53 19.03
C ASP A 64 -9.46 -7.85 19.16
N GLN A 65 -8.97 -8.38 18.07
CA GLN A 65 -8.32 -9.69 18.01
C GLN A 65 -6.83 -9.67 18.35
N LEU A 66 -6.12 -8.60 18.03
CA LEU A 66 -4.67 -8.50 18.17
C LEU A 66 -4.24 -7.52 19.26
N GLY A 67 -5.17 -6.72 19.79
CA GLY A 67 -4.86 -5.66 20.75
C GLY A 67 -4.17 -4.44 20.14
N GLN A 68 -4.04 -4.39 18.82
CA GLN A 68 -3.48 -3.26 18.08
C GLN A 68 -4.05 -3.22 16.67
N ALA A 69 -4.28 -2.03 16.16
CA ALA A 69 -4.70 -1.82 14.78
C ALA A 69 -3.57 -1.19 13.98
N PHE A 70 -3.27 -1.79 12.83
CA PHE A 70 -2.35 -1.21 11.86
C PHE A 70 -3.13 -0.32 10.89
N LEU A 71 -2.55 0.83 10.51
CA LEU A 71 -3.15 1.66 9.48
C LEU A 71 -3.39 0.82 8.24
N THR A 72 -4.62 0.77 7.76
CA THR A 72 -5.05 -0.10 6.67
C THR A 72 -5.55 0.73 5.50
N ILE A 73 -5.05 0.42 4.31
CA ILE A 73 -5.48 1.05 3.07
C ILE A 73 -6.00 -0.05 2.16
N VAL A 74 -7.27 0.06 1.76
CA VAL A 74 -7.95 -0.94 0.94
C VAL A 74 -8.09 -0.45 -0.49
N ARG A 75 -7.85 -1.35 -1.44
CA ARG A 75 -8.09 -1.11 -2.87
C ARG A 75 -8.77 -2.32 -3.50
N PRO A 76 -9.72 -2.12 -4.42
CA PRO A 76 -10.24 -3.24 -5.21
C PRO A 76 -9.14 -3.89 -6.05
N ILE A 77 -9.13 -5.21 -6.12
CA ILE A 77 -8.13 -5.95 -6.93
C ILE A 77 -8.19 -5.51 -8.39
N GLU A 78 -9.37 -5.28 -8.94
CA GLU A 78 -9.52 -4.83 -10.33
C GLU A 78 -8.83 -3.48 -10.59
N GLN A 79 -8.85 -2.58 -9.60
CA GLN A 79 -8.13 -1.30 -9.70
C GLN A 79 -6.62 -1.52 -9.79
N LEU A 80 -6.09 -2.45 -8.99
CA LEU A 80 -4.66 -2.79 -9.02
C LEU A 80 -4.26 -3.44 -10.35
N ARG A 81 -5.12 -4.31 -10.90
CA ARG A 81 -4.87 -4.93 -12.20
C ARG A 81 -4.83 -3.90 -13.33
N LYS A 82 -5.74 -2.95 -13.31
CA LYS A 82 -5.75 -1.84 -14.28
C LYS A 82 -4.49 -0.98 -14.15
N LEU A 83 -4.07 -0.72 -12.92
CA LEU A 83 -2.87 0.03 -12.64
C LEU A 83 -1.63 -0.65 -13.22
N LEU A 84 -1.49 -1.96 -12.98
CA LEU A 84 -0.38 -2.75 -13.50
C LEU A 84 -0.37 -2.77 -15.03
N ALA A 85 -1.53 -2.89 -15.67
CA ALA A 85 -1.66 -2.89 -17.12
C ALA A 85 -1.27 -1.55 -17.75
N SER A 86 -1.51 -0.44 -17.05
CA SER A 86 -1.22 0.91 -17.56
C SER A 86 0.26 1.29 -17.47
N ASP A 87 1.04 0.61 -16.67
CA ASP A 87 2.45 0.88 -16.37
C ASP A 87 2.77 2.38 -16.25
N PRO A 88 2.52 2.99 -15.09
CA PRO A 88 2.72 4.43 -14.91
C PRO A 88 4.18 4.86 -14.90
N TYR A 89 5.14 3.92 -14.86
CA TYR A 89 6.57 4.22 -14.91
C TYR A 89 7.11 4.40 -16.32
N LYS A 90 6.40 3.89 -17.32
CA LYS A 90 6.85 3.86 -18.70
C LYS A 90 7.32 5.21 -19.25
N PRO A 91 6.61 6.35 -19.02
CA PRO A 91 7.04 7.64 -19.55
C PRO A 91 8.29 8.23 -18.90
N PHE A 92 8.79 7.67 -17.81
CA PHE A 92 9.80 8.33 -16.97
C PHE A 92 11.22 7.76 -17.10
N ASN A 93 11.45 6.81 -17.97
CA ASN A 93 12.79 6.20 -18.20
C ASN A 93 13.48 5.80 -16.89
N VAL A 94 12.80 5.03 -16.07
CA VAL A 94 13.33 4.59 -14.78
C VAL A 94 14.51 3.61 -15.02
N ARG A 95 15.63 3.85 -14.35
CA ARG A 95 16.80 2.98 -14.45
C ARG A 95 16.46 1.55 -14.00
N PRO A 96 16.96 0.49 -14.65
CA PRO A 96 16.69 -0.89 -14.22
C PRO A 96 17.12 -1.19 -12.79
N THR A 97 18.13 -0.48 -12.28
CA THR A 97 18.63 -0.64 -10.91
C THR A 97 17.82 0.11 -9.87
N ALA A 98 16.92 1.03 -10.28
CA ALA A 98 16.08 1.77 -9.37
C ALA A 98 14.92 0.92 -8.89
N LYS A 99 14.57 1.06 -7.63
CA LYS A 99 13.40 0.41 -7.06
C LYS A 99 12.16 1.22 -7.41
N ARG A 100 11.15 0.55 -7.98
CA ARG A 100 9.86 1.15 -8.30
C ARG A 100 8.92 0.94 -7.13
N ILE A 101 8.34 2.03 -6.63
CA ILE A 101 7.50 2.04 -5.44
C ILE A 101 6.14 2.62 -5.77
N VAL A 102 5.11 1.98 -5.29
CA VAL A 102 3.76 2.55 -5.24
C VAL A 102 3.47 2.94 -3.80
N THR A 103 3.03 4.17 -3.62
CA THR A 103 2.56 4.67 -2.33
C THR A 103 1.06 4.80 -2.38
N PHE A 104 0.38 4.16 -1.43
CA PHE A 104 -1.07 4.25 -1.29
C PHE A 104 -1.39 5.26 -0.20
N LEU A 105 -2.22 6.25 -0.53
CA LEU A 105 -2.71 7.23 0.44
C LEU A 105 -4.02 6.76 1.05
N ARG A 106 -4.17 7.01 2.34
CA ARG A 106 -5.46 6.86 3.01
C ARG A 106 -6.18 8.21 2.94
N GLY A 107 -7.20 8.27 2.08
CA GLY A 107 -7.90 9.51 1.80
C GLY A 107 -7.28 10.31 0.67
N GLN A 108 -7.80 11.51 0.45
CA GLN A 108 -7.35 12.38 -0.62
C GLN A 108 -6.16 13.25 -0.17
N PRO A 109 -5.23 13.57 -1.07
CA PRO A 109 -4.16 14.51 -0.75
C PRO A 109 -4.74 15.90 -0.46
N LYS A 110 -4.26 16.51 0.63
CA LYS A 110 -4.78 17.79 1.11
C LYS A 110 -4.26 19.01 0.34
N ALA A 111 -3.21 18.85 -0.46
CA ALA A 111 -2.59 19.94 -1.18
C ALA A 111 -2.32 19.54 -2.63
N LYS A 112 -2.35 20.52 -3.54
CA LYS A 112 -1.88 20.33 -4.90
C LYS A 112 -0.36 20.33 -4.87
N ILE A 113 0.23 19.22 -5.30
CA ILE A 113 1.67 19.03 -5.29
C ILE A 113 2.14 18.96 -6.73
N LYS A 114 3.16 19.77 -7.04
CA LYS A 114 3.75 19.78 -8.37
C LYS A 114 4.78 18.66 -8.48
N LEU A 115 4.55 17.74 -9.41
CA LEU A 115 5.44 16.63 -9.68
C LEU A 115 6.08 16.77 -11.06
N PRO A 116 7.26 16.18 -11.31
CA PRO A 116 8.03 15.33 -10.39
C PRO A 116 8.83 16.10 -9.36
N ILE A 117 9.18 15.40 -8.27
CA ILE A 117 10.09 15.88 -7.23
C ILE A 117 11.28 14.93 -7.19
N GLU A 118 12.48 15.47 -7.09
CA GLU A 118 13.70 14.68 -7.08
C GLU A 118 14.63 15.13 -5.96
N LEU A 119 15.19 14.18 -5.20
CA LEU A 119 16.13 14.46 -4.12
C LEU A 119 17.04 13.24 -3.89
N ASP A 120 18.35 13.44 -4.05
CA ASP A 120 19.40 12.46 -3.71
C ASP A 120 19.11 11.03 -4.21
N GLY A 121 18.68 10.91 -5.47
CA GLY A 121 18.38 9.62 -6.10
C GLY A 121 16.97 9.10 -5.89
N ALA A 122 16.14 9.79 -5.10
CA ALA A 122 14.72 9.49 -4.95
C ALA A 122 13.89 10.41 -5.85
N ARG A 123 12.94 9.83 -6.58
CA ARG A 123 12.07 10.56 -7.51
C ARG A 123 10.62 10.22 -7.22
N ILE A 124 9.82 11.24 -6.93
CA ILE A 124 8.36 11.10 -6.92
C ILE A 124 7.88 11.55 -8.29
N LEU A 125 7.40 10.60 -9.10
CA LEU A 125 7.21 10.80 -10.53
C LEU A 125 5.83 11.33 -10.88
N ALA A 126 4.79 10.68 -10.37
CA ALA A 126 3.41 10.98 -10.74
C ALA A 126 2.45 10.54 -9.65
N MET A 127 1.25 11.09 -9.68
CA MET A 127 0.14 10.70 -8.81
C MET A 127 -1.11 10.49 -9.67
N LYS A 128 -1.85 9.42 -9.38
CA LYS A 128 -3.12 9.14 -10.03
C LYS A 128 -4.11 8.66 -8.96
N GLY A 129 -5.12 9.48 -8.68
CA GLY A 129 -6.03 9.19 -7.57
C GLY A 129 -5.28 9.18 -6.24
N GLY A 130 -5.44 8.12 -5.48
CA GLY A 130 -4.75 7.91 -4.20
C GLY A 130 -3.43 7.16 -4.30
N GLU A 131 -2.90 6.92 -5.50
CA GLU A 131 -1.65 6.19 -5.71
C GLU A 131 -0.56 7.13 -6.23
N ILE A 132 0.63 6.99 -5.65
CA ILE A 132 1.80 7.79 -6.01
C ILE A 132 2.88 6.86 -6.52
N PHE A 133 3.46 7.20 -7.67
CA PHE A 133 4.49 6.39 -8.34
C PHE A 133 5.85 7.03 -8.16
N SER A 134 6.77 6.25 -7.59
CA SER A 134 8.10 6.72 -7.27
C SER A 134 9.14 5.69 -7.68
N ALA A 135 10.38 6.16 -7.82
CA ALA A 135 11.53 5.30 -8.03
C ALA A 135 12.71 5.87 -7.24
N TYR A 136 13.53 5.00 -6.69
CA TYR A 136 14.72 5.46 -5.99
C TYR A 136 15.89 4.49 -6.16
N LEU A 137 17.09 5.05 -6.07
CA LEU A 137 18.33 4.29 -5.93
C LEU A 137 18.66 4.22 -4.44
N PRO A 138 19.11 3.06 -3.92
CA PRO A 138 19.52 2.96 -2.53
C PRO A 138 20.59 3.99 -2.18
N ASN A 139 20.44 4.67 -1.05
CA ASN A 139 21.36 5.70 -0.60
C ASN A 139 22.06 5.25 0.69
N PRO A 140 23.40 5.20 0.74
CA PRO A 140 24.12 4.78 1.93
C PRO A 140 23.95 5.74 3.12
N LYS A 141 23.48 6.97 2.88
CA LYS A 141 23.23 7.97 3.93
C LYS A 141 21.89 7.77 4.66
N GLY A 142 21.08 6.76 4.29
CA GLY A 142 19.85 6.45 4.98
C GLY A 142 18.60 6.45 4.09
N PRO A 143 17.40 6.43 4.70
CA PRO A 143 16.13 6.25 3.98
C PRO A 143 15.63 7.57 3.36
N VAL A 144 16.33 8.11 2.39
CA VAL A 144 16.00 9.38 1.72
C VAL A 144 14.59 9.35 1.14
N PHE A 145 14.22 8.24 0.47
CA PHE A 145 12.91 8.12 -0.15
C PHE A 145 11.77 8.20 0.88
N MET A 146 11.86 7.46 1.97
CA MET A 146 10.80 7.46 2.99
C MET A 146 10.64 8.83 3.66
N THR A 147 11.75 9.51 3.90
CA THR A 147 11.72 10.86 4.44
C THR A 147 11.05 11.82 3.47
N LEU A 148 11.39 11.74 2.20
CA LEU A 148 10.81 12.58 1.15
C LEU A 148 9.32 12.36 0.99
N ILE A 149 8.88 11.10 0.91
CA ILE A 149 7.46 10.79 0.68
C ILE A 149 6.59 11.22 1.88
N GLN A 150 7.07 11.03 3.11
CA GLN A 150 6.34 11.44 4.32
C GLN A 150 6.30 12.94 4.48
N LYS A 151 7.38 13.65 4.14
CA LYS A 151 7.42 15.11 4.16
C LYS A 151 6.44 15.69 3.15
N THR A 152 6.29 15.05 2.00
CA THR A 152 5.44 15.54 0.91
C THR A 152 3.96 15.22 1.12
N PHE A 153 3.64 14.02 1.59
CA PHE A 153 2.26 13.51 1.64
C PHE A 153 1.75 13.18 3.05
N GLY A 154 2.59 13.31 4.08
CA GLY A 154 2.21 12.95 5.45
C GLY A 154 2.46 11.48 5.77
N LYS A 155 1.88 11.02 6.89
CA LYS A 155 2.13 9.67 7.42
C LYS A 155 0.98 8.68 7.19
N ASP A 156 -0.19 9.16 6.74
CA ASP A 156 -1.36 8.29 6.48
C ASP A 156 -1.22 7.63 5.12
N LEU A 157 -0.16 6.85 4.97
CA LEU A 157 0.21 6.18 3.73
C LEU A 157 0.94 4.88 4.03
N THR A 158 1.03 4.03 3.02
CA THR A 158 1.91 2.85 3.05
C THR A 158 2.53 2.65 1.67
N THR A 159 3.72 2.07 1.63
CA THR A 159 4.46 1.87 0.38
C THR A 159 4.67 0.40 0.10
N ARG A 160 4.66 0.04 -1.17
CA ARG A 160 4.98 -1.32 -1.63
C ARG A 160 5.83 -1.24 -2.90
N THR A 161 6.69 -2.22 -3.10
CA THR A 161 7.40 -2.34 -4.37
C THR A 161 6.39 -2.71 -5.47
N TRP A 162 6.72 -2.35 -6.71
CA TRP A 162 5.92 -2.70 -7.87
C TRP A 162 5.70 -4.21 -7.98
N ASP A 163 6.73 -5.00 -7.68
CA ASP A 163 6.66 -6.47 -7.66
C ASP A 163 5.66 -6.99 -6.63
N THR A 164 5.63 -6.40 -5.45
CA THR A 164 4.67 -6.78 -4.40
C THR A 164 3.24 -6.50 -4.85
N VAL A 165 3.00 -5.35 -5.48
CA VAL A 165 1.66 -5.02 -6.01
C VAL A 165 1.24 -6.06 -7.04
N ALA A 166 2.14 -6.48 -7.93
CA ALA A 166 1.86 -7.52 -8.92
C ALA A 166 1.50 -8.86 -8.27
N LYS A 167 2.20 -9.24 -7.21
CA LYS A 167 1.92 -10.49 -6.47
C LYS A 167 0.57 -10.43 -5.75
N VAL A 168 0.21 -9.29 -5.19
CA VAL A 168 -1.06 -9.08 -4.49
C VAL A 168 -2.24 -9.14 -5.47
N ALA A 169 -2.06 -8.63 -6.68
CA ALA A 169 -3.12 -8.53 -7.69
C ALA A 169 -3.34 -9.81 -8.52
N ARG A 170 -2.58 -10.86 -8.27
CA ARG A 170 -2.72 -12.15 -8.96
C ARG A 170 -4.08 -12.81 -8.77
#